data_81a01c1fb4e01042e29b955891b3d1ed
#
_entry.id   81a01c1fb4e01042e29b955891b3d1ed
#
_cell.length_a   1.000
_cell.length_b   1.000
_cell.length_c   1.000
_cell.angle_alpha   90.00
_cell.angle_beta   90.00
_cell.angle_gamma   90.00
#
_symmetry.space_group_name_H-M   'P 1'
#
loop_
_entity.id
_entity.type
_entity.pdbx_description
1 polymer ?
#
loop_
_entity_poly.entity_id
_entity_poly.type
_entity_poly.pdbx_seq_one_letter_code
_entity_poly.pdbx_strand_id
1 'polypeptide(L)'
;MNYHLNFNLIWRHFERLWDGLILSLELALLSIAIGSIIGLVLAIWYVSGGRIVRTVISAYVEFIRNVPLILLVYLVFYGLPTVVNIAYSPTVSFTVTLSLYSGAYLVEVFRSGLEAVPRGHIDAGKAIGLTPIQRLFYVRLPTMTRITLPALSNTFISLFKDTSVASVISVPELAYGAQWINFNTFRIVEVYLVVTGMYLVTGYTILFGLRALERKFKVER
;
A
#
# COMPACT_ATOMS: atom_id res chain seq x y z
N MET A 1 -11.74 -40.77 5.04
CA MET A 1 -10.33 -40.52 4.59
C MET A 1 -9.58 -39.89 5.76
N ASN A 2 -8.59 -40.59 6.31
CA ASN A 2 -7.74 -39.98 7.35
C ASN A 2 -6.64 -39.12 6.68
N TYR A 3 -6.81 -37.81 6.70
CA TYR A 3 -5.80 -36.88 6.19
C TYR A 3 -4.68 -36.77 7.24
N HIS A 4 -3.46 -37.12 6.83
CA HIS A 4 -2.26 -36.96 7.67
C HIS A 4 -1.46 -35.76 7.24
N LEU A 5 -1.25 -34.81 8.15
CA LEU A 5 -0.43 -33.64 7.93
C LEU A 5 1.04 -34.03 7.68
N ASN A 6 1.63 -33.51 6.62
CA ASN A 6 3.03 -33.75 6.26
C ASN A 6 3.72 -32.44 5.83
N PHE A 7 4.39 -31.81 6.75
CA PHE A 7 5.09 -30.56 6.53
C PHE A 7 6.47 -30.72 5.85
N ASN A 8 7.03 -31.95 5.79
CA ASN A 8 8.36 -32.17 5.19
C ASN A 8 8.41 -31.74 3.71
N LEU A 9 7.32 -31.92 2.98
CA LEU A 9 7.23 -31.49 1.59
C LEU A 9 7.25 -29.95 1.46
N ILE A 10 6.72 -29.23 2.42
CA ILE A 10 6.73 -27.77 2.43
C ILE A 10 8.13 -27.25 2.72
N TRP A 11 8.83 -27.85 3.69
CA TRP A 11 10.19 -27.46 4.04
C TRP A 11 11.19 -27.66 2.90
N ARG A 12 10.97 -28.65 2.02
CA ARG A 12 11.79 -28.82 0.81
C ARG A 12 11.69 -27.68 -0.19
N HIS A 13 10.58 -26.93 -0.13
CA HIS A 13 10.32 -25.80 -1.04
C HIS A 13 10.26 -24.47 -0.27
N PHE A 14 10.78 -24.43 0.96
CA PHE A 14 10.70 -23.24 1.83
C PHE A 14 11.41 -22.03 1.23
N GLU A 15 12.51 -22.23 0.51
CA GLU A 15 13.24 -21.19 -0.21
C GLU A 15 12.31 -20.40 -1.14
N ARG A 16 11.45 -21.10 -1.90
CA ARG A 16 10.46 -20.43 -2.77
C ARG A 16 9.48 -19.55 -2.01
N LEU A 17 9.06 -19.97 -0.80
CA LEU A 17 8.18 -19.15 0.05
C LEU A 17 8.94 -17.94 0.60
N TRP A 18 10.20 -18.14 0.95
CA TRP A 18 11.05 -17.08 1.47
C TRP A 18 11.33 -16.00 0.41
N ASP A 19 11.73 -16.41 -0.78
CA ASP A 19 11.96 -15.50 -1.92
C ASP A 19 10.66 -14.77 -2.30
N GLY A 20 9.54 -15.50 -2.29
CA GLY A 20 8.23 -14.92 -2.52
C GLY A 20 7.85 -13.87 -1.46
N LEU A 21 8.20 -14.10 -0.18
CA LEU A 21 7.98 -13.13 0.90
C LEU A 21 8.82 -11.87 0.70
N ILE A 22 10.09 -12.02 0.31
CA ILE A 22 10.98 -10.88 0.01
C ILE A 22 10.38 -10.06 -1.12
N LEU A 23 9.96 -10.70 -2.21
CA LEU A 23 9.34 -10.01 -3.33
C LEU A 23 8.02 -9.31 -2.92
N SER A 24 7.19 -9.94 -2.07
CA SER A 24 5.99 -9.30 -1.53
C SER A 24 6.32 -8.01 -0.77
N LEU A 25 7.39 -8.01 0.04
CA LEU A 25 7.85 -6.83 0.78
C LEU A 25 8.39 -5.75 -0.16
N GLU A 26 9.16 -6.11 -1.17
CA GLU A 26 9.68 -5.18 -2.17
C GLU A 26 8.55 -4.51 -2.95
N LEU A 27 7.57 -5.29 -3.41
CA LEU A 27 6.38 -4.78 -4.10
C LEU A 27 5.58 -3.82 -3.23
N ALA A 28 5.36 -4.18 -1.95
CA ALA A 28 4.66 -3.32 -1.00
C ALA A 28 5.41 -2.00 -0.77
N LEU A 29 6.70 -2.07 -0.45
CA LEU A 29 7.54 -0.90 -0.19
C LEU A 29 7.59 0.06 -1.38
N LEU A 30 7.86 -0.47 -2.57
CA LEU A 30 7.95 0.33 -3.79
C LEU A 30 6.62 0.98 -4.14
N SER A 31 5.54 0.20 -4.12
CA SER A 31 4.21 0.70 -4.45
C SER A 31 3.71 1.74 -3.44
N ILE A 32 3.99 1.56 -2.15
CA ILE A 32 3.64 2.53 -1.12
C ILE A 32 4.48 3.80 -1.25
N ALA A 33 5.77 3.70 -1.55
CA ALA A 33 6.61 4.87 -1.76
C ALA A 33 6.10 5.73 -2.93
N ILE A 34 5.84 5.09 -4.08
CA ILE A 34 5.27 5.78 -5.26
C ILE A 34 3.88 6.33 -4.95
N GLY A 35 3.01 5.51 -4.36
CA GLY A 35 1.66 5.90 -3.97
C GLY A 35 1.63 7.02 -2.94
N SER A 36 2.61 7.10 -2.03
CA SER A 36 2.73 8.20 -1.08
C SER A 36 3.04 9.53 -1.78
N ILE A 37 3.88 9.51 -2.80
CA ILE A 37 4.16 10.69 -3.61
C ILE A 37 2.90 11.14 -4.36
N ILE A 38 2.24 10.20 -5.04
CA ILE A 38 0.98 10.46 -5.76
C ILE A 38 -0.08 11.01 -4.78
N GLY A 39 -0.30 10.32 -3.68
CA GLY A 39 -1.30 10.66 -2.68
C GLY A 39 -1.06 12.03 -2.05
N LEU A 40 0.19 12.35 -1.70
CA LEU A 40 0.55 13.64 -1.11
C LEU A 40 0.35 14.79 -2.11
N VAL A 41 0.82 14.64 -3.34
CA VAL A 41 0.66 15.67 -4.38
C VAL A 41 -0.82 15.93 -4.65
N LEU A 42 -1.60 14.88 -4.83
CA LEU A 42 -3.04 15.01 -5.08
C LEU A 42 -3.79 15.58 -3.87
N ALA A 43 -3.43 15.21 -2.64
CA ALA A 43 -4.02 15.77 -1.43
C ALA A 43 -3.74 17.29 -1.30
N ILE A 44 -2.51 17.73 -1.60
CA ILE A 44 -2.17 19.16 -1.61
C ILE A 44 -2.98 19.89 -2.67
N TRP A 45 -3.09 19.34 -3.87
CA TRP A 45 -3.90 19.93 -4.94
C TRP A 45 -5.38 19.95 -4.60
N TYR A 46 -5.89 18.92 -3.94
CA TYR A 46 -7.28 18.88 -3.49
C TYR A 46 -7.59 20.01 -2.50
N VAL A 47 -6.74 20.21 -1.50
CA VAL A 47 -6.96 21.23 -0.46
C VAL A 47 -6.76 22.65 -1.00
N SER A 48 -5.83 22.85 -1.93
CA SER A 48 -5.46 24.17 -2.47
C SER A 48 -6.22 24.52 -3.74
N GLY A 49 -6.77 23.54 -4.44
CA GLY A 49 -7.37 23.71 -5.76
C GLY A 49 -8.82 24.15 -5.74
N GLY A 50 -9.27 24.57 -6.92
CA GLY A 50 -10.68 24.91 -7.18
C GLY A 50 -11.58 23.69 -7.32
N ARG A 51 -12.87 23.94 -7.60
CA ARG A 51 -13.91 22.90 -7.71
C ARG A 51 -13.57 21.80 -8.71
N ILE A 52 -13.06 22.17 -9.88
CA ILE A 52 -12.71 21.22 -10.96
C ILE A 52 -11.63 20.24 -10.49
N VAL A 53 -10.54 20.74 -9.89
CA VAL A 53 -9.45 19.92 -9.37
C VAL A 53 -9.96 18.93 -8.32
N ARG A 54 -10.78 19.40 -7.40
CA ARG A 54 -11.40 18.54 -6.38
C ARG A 54 -12.26 17.46 -7.00
N THR A 55 -13.11 17.81 -7.96
CA THR A 55 -13.97 16.83 -8.63
C THR A 55 -13.18 15.75 -9.35
N VAL A 56 -12.11 16.11 -10.08
CA VAL A 56 -11.27 15.14 -10.79
C VAL A 56 -10.55 14.21 -9.81
N ILE A 57 -10.00 14.76 -8.74
CA ILE A 57 -9.32 13.94 -7.72
C ILE A 57 -10.31 13.03 -6.99
N SER A 58 -11.49 13.53 -6.63
CA SER A 58 -12.55 12.70 -6.03
C SER A 58 -12.97 11.57 -6.96
N ALA A 59 -13.17 11.84 -8.24
CA ALA A 59 -13.54 10.81 -9.22
C ALA A 59 -12.47 9.70 -9.32
N TYR A 60 -11.18 10.05 -9.32
CA TYR A 60 -10.08 9.09 -9.26
C TYR A 60 -10.12 8.25 -7.99
N VAL A 61 -10.23 8.90 -6.83
CA VAL A 61 -10.24 8.22 -5.53
C VAL A 61 -11.46 7.30 -5.40
N GLU A 62 -12.64 7.77 -5.77
CA GLU A 62 -13.87 6.98 -5.72
C GLU A 62 -13.81 5.80 -6.68
N PHE A 63 -13.34 5.99 -7.91
CA PHE A 63 -13.18 4.91 -8.88
C PHE A 63 -12.27 3.81 -8.34
N ILE A 64 -11.04 4.17 -7.92
CA ILE A 64 -10.06 3.19 -7.44
C ILE A 64 -10.55 2.45 -6.19
N ARG A 65 -11.19 3.14 -5.25
CA ARG A 65 -11.60 2.54 -3.97
C ARG A 65 -12.87 1.71 -4.05
N ASN A 66 -13.70 1.92 -5.06
CA ASN A 66 -14.93 1.15 -5.26
C ASN A 66 -14.77 -0.03 -6.24
N VAL A 67 -13.60 -0.16 -6.90
CA VAL A 67 -13.30 -1.29 -7.77
C VAL A 67 -12.41 -2.29 -7.02
N PRO A 68 -12.72 -3.59 -7.01
CA PRO A 68 -11.83 -4.60 -6.41
C PRO A 68 -10.43 -4.56 -7.03
N LEU A 69 -9.38 -4.64 -6.18
CA LEU A 69 -7.99 -4.59 -6.63
C LEU A 69 -7.68 -5.62 -7.73
N ILE A 70 -8.21 -6.84 -7.60
CA ILE A 70 -8.01 -7.91 -8.60
C ILE A 70 -8.48 -7.51 -10.01
N LEU A 71 -9.60 -6.78 -10.11
CA LEU A 71 -10.10 -6.31 -11.41
C LEU A 71 -9.20 -5.20 -11.98
N LEU A 72 -8.68 -4.32 -11.14
CA LEU A 72 -7.71 -3.30 -11.56
C LEU A 72 -6.43 -3.96 -12.09
N VAL A 73 -5.95 -5.00 -11.41
CA VAL A 73 -4.78 -5.78 -11.83
C VAL A 73 -5.02 -6.40 -13.22
N TYR A 74 -6.17 -7.04 -13.45
CA TYR A 74 -6.50 -7.60 -14.76
C TYR A 74 -6.63 -6.53 -15.83
N LEU A 75 -7.25 -5.40 -15.52
CA LEU A 75 -7.42 -4.30 -16.45
C LEU A 75 -6.07 -3.70 -16.88
N VAL A 76 -5.15 -3.52 -15.95
CA VAL A 76 -3.80 -3.00 -16.26
C VAL A 76 -2.95 -4.04 -16.98
N PHE A 77 -2.99 -5.30 -16.55
CA PHE A 77 -2.11 -6.33 -17.12
C PHE A 77 -2.58 -6.83 -18.50
N TYR A 78 -3.88 -7.06 -18.68
CA TYR A 78 -4.44 -7.56 -19.95
C TYR A 78 -5.07 -6.46 -20.79
N GLY A 79 -5.75 -5.50 -20.17
CA GLY A 79 -6.51 -4.47 -20.89
C GLY A 79 -5.63 -3.36 -21.44
N LEU A 80 -4.73 -2.80 -20.63
CA LEU A 80 -3.90 -1.66 -21.05
C LEU A 80 -2.99 -1.98 -22.25
N PRO A 81 -2.31 -3.14 -22.31
CA PRO A 81 -1.49 -3.52 -23.47
C PRO A 81 -2.27 -3.55 -24.80
N THR A 82 -3.54 -3.94 -24.79
CA THR A 82 -4.36 -3.98 -25.99
C THR A 82 -4.71 -2.59 -26.54
N VAL A 83 -4.72 -1.56 -25.67
CA VAL A 83 -5.03 -0.18 -26.04
C VAL A 83 -3.78 0.59 -26.46
N VAL A 84 -2.68 0.46 -25.68
CA VAL A 84 -1.45 1.23 -25.91
C VAL A 84 -0.39 0.48 -26.70
N ASN A 85 -0.64 -0.80 -27.03
CA ASN A 85 0.26 -1.70 -27.77
C ASN A 85 1.66 -1.84 -27.13
N ILE A 86 1.75 -1.81 -25.81
CA ILE A 86 2.98 -1.96 -25.03
C ILE A 86 2.80 -3.10 -24.03
N ALA A 87 3.66 -4.14 -24.14
CA ALA A 87 3.66 -5.25 -23.18
C ALA A 87 4.52 -4.91 -21.96
N TYR A 88 3.99 -5.18 -20.77
CA TYR A 88 4.71 -5.03 -19.51
C TYR A 88 4.94 -6.40 -18.86
N SER A 89 6.00 -6.52 -18.05
CA SER A 89 6.13 -7.70 -17.18
C SER A 89 5.01 -7.73 -16.14
N PRO A 90 4.60 -8.92 -15.66
CA PRO A 90 3.60 -9.03 -14.58
C PRO A 90 3.95 -8.20 -13.36
N THR A 91 5.24 -8.22 -12.96
CA THR A 91 5.75 -7.47 -11.80
C THR A 91 5.60 -5.96 -11.98
N VAL A 92 5.96 -5.42 -13.15
CA VAL A 92 5.80 -3.98 -13.45
C VAL A 92 4.32 -3.60 -13.48
N SER A 93 3.47 -4.38 -14.14
CA SER A 93 2.02 -4.14 -14.20
C SER A 93 1.41 -4.11 -12.80
N PHE A 94 1.78 -5.06 -11.94
CA PHE A 94 1.30 -5.09 -10.56
C PHE A 94 1.79 -3.89 -9.75
N THR A 95 3.09 -3.56 -9.85
CA THR A 95 3.68 -2.40 -9.14
C THR A 95 2.97 -1.10 -9.52
N VAL A 96 2.71 -0.88 -10.82
CA VAL A 96 1.96 0.30 -11.28
C VAL A 96 0.54 0.30 -10.71
N THR A 97 -0.16 -0.83 -10.81
CA THR A 97 -1.53 -0.96 -10.29
C THR A 97 -1.59 -0.69 -8.79
N LEU A 98 -0.71 -1.34 -8.00
CA LEU A 98 -0.69 -1.17 -6.55
C LEU A 98 -0.23 0.24 -6.15
N SER A 99 0.62 0.91 -6.94
CA SER A 99 1.02 2.30 -6.72
C SER A 99 -0.13 3.27 -6.92
N LEU A 100 -0.93 3.10 -7.96
CA LEU A 100 -2.14 3.90 -8.19
C LEU A 100 -3.19 3.60 -7.11
N TYR A 101 -3.37 2.33 -6.77
CA TYR A 101 -4.28 1.90 -5.72
C TYR A 101 -3.91 2.51 -4.37
N SER A 102 -2.66 2.36 -3.94
CA SER A 102 -2.17 2.95 -2.70
C SER A 102 -2.25 4.48 -2.72
N GLY A 103 -1.96 5.10 -3.86
CA GLY A 103 -2.09 6.54 -4.05
C GLY A 103 -3.49 7.05 -3.73
N ALA A 104 -4.53 6.38 -4.22
CA ALA A 104 -5.93 6.77 -3.97
C ALA A 104 -6.31 6.69 -2.48
N TYR A 105 -5.85 5.64 -1.77
CA TYR A 105 -6.06 5.54 -0.31
C TYR A 105 -5.28 6.61 0.44
N LEU A 106 -4.05 6.89 0.02
CA LEU A 106 -3.18 7.86 0.67
C LEU A 106 -3.61 9.32 0.40
N VAL A 107 -4.30 9.61 -0.72
CA VAL A 107 -4.95 10.92 -0.91
C VAL A 107 -5.87 11.23 0.28
N GLU A 108 -6.72 10.30 0.68
CA GLU A 108 -7.67 10.51 1.79
C GLU A 108 -6.96 10.67 3.13
N VAL A 109 -5.92 9.86 3.39
CA VAL A 109 -5.13 9.95 4.62
C VAL A 109 -4.44 11.32 4.72
N PHE A 110 -3.78 11.75 3.65
CA PHE A 110 -3.06 13.04 3.64
C PHE A 110 -4.01 14.23 3.62
N ARG A 111 -5.12 14.15 2.88
CA ARG A 111 -6.15 15.19 2.88
C ARG A 111 -6.72 15.40 4.28
N SER A 112 -7.17 14.34 4.94
CA SER A 112 -7.70 14.43 6.29
C SER A 112 -6.67 14.97 7.28
N GLY A 113 -5.40 14.59 7.15
CA GLY A 113 -4.32 15.12 7.94
C GLY A 113 -4.05 16.62 7.70
N LEU A 114 -4.08 17.08 6.44
CA LEU A 114 -3.93 18.49 6.10
C LEU A 114 -5.09 19.35 6.63
N GLU A 115 -6.30 18.80 6.63
CA GLU A 115 -7.50 19.47 7.15
C GLU A 115 -7.54 19.47 8.68
N ALA A 116 -6.93 18.48 9.33
CA ALA A 116 -6.85 18.38 10.79
C ALA A 116 -5.81 19.31 11.45
N VAL A 117 -4.98 20.00 10.67
CA VAL A 117 -4.00 20.98 11.20
C VAL A 117 -4.76 22.11 11.90
N PRO A 118 -4.47 22.39 13.19
CA PRO A 118 -5.17 23.44 13.94
C PRO A 118 -5.05 24.81 13.27
N ARG A 119 -6.15 25.52 13.16
CA ARG A 119 -6.19 26.87 12.54
C ARG A 119 -5.22 27.84 13.20
N GLY A 120 -5.05 27.75 14.53
CA GLY A 120 -4.10 28.59 15.26
C GLY A 120 -2.66 28.47 14.77
N HIS A 121 -2.21 27.28 14.36
CA HIS A 121 -0.88 27.09 13.78
C HIS A 121 -0.74 27.82 12.42
N ILE A 122 -1.82 27.78 11.62
CA ILE A 122 -1.85 28.46 10.32
C ILE A 122 -1.87 29.97 10.50
N ASP A 123 -2.64 30.47 11.47
CA ASP A 123 -2.78 31.90 11.75
C ASP A 123 -1.51 32.46 12.41
N ALA A 124 -0.86 31.71 13.29
CA ALA A 124 0.47 32.06 13.80
C ALA A 124 1.50 32.21 12.66
N GLY A 125 1.48 31.26 11.70
CA GLY A 125 2.36 31.35 10.52
C GLY A 125 2.06 32.58 9.65
N LYS A 126 0.79 33.01 9.54
CA LYS A 126 0.43 34.26 8.86
C LYS A 126 0.94 35.49 9.64
N ALA A 127 0.78 35.50 10.96
CA ALA A 127 1.18 36.61 11.80
C ALA A 127 2.69 36.93 11.73
N ILE A 128 3.52 35.90 11.54
CA ILE A 128 4.97 36.07 11.33
C ILE A 128 5.36 36.23 9.85
N GLY A 129 4.38 36.46 8.95
CA GLY A 129 4.64 36.81 7.54
C GLY A 129 4.93 35.64 6.61
N LEU A 130 4.68 34.38 6.99
CA LEU A 130 4.92 33.23 6.10
C LEU A 130 3.96 33.26 4.90
N THR A 131 4.53 33.07 3.70
CA THR A 131 3.76 32.90 2.46
C THR A 131 2.93 31.60 2.49
N PRO A 132 1.92 31.41 1.63
CA PRO A 132 1.15 30.17 1.56
C PRO A 132 1.99 28.92 1.38
N ILE A 133 3.03 29.01 0.54
CA ILE A 133 3.98 27.90 0.27
C ILE A 133 4.82 27.62 1.52
N GLN A 134 5.35 28.64 2.17
CA GLN A 134 6.10 28.49 3.41
C GLN A 134 5.24 27.88 4.52
N ARG A 135 3.97 28.30 4.67
CA ARG A 135 3.03 27.68 5.61
C ARG A 135 2.76 26.22 5.30
N LEU A 136 2.70 25.84 4.00
CA LEU A 136 2.56 24.45 3.62
C LEU A 136 3.75 23.62 4.13
N PHE A 137 4.98 24.05 3.82
CA PHE A 137 6.18 23.26 4.12
C PHE A 137 6.61 23.33 5.60
N TYR A 138 6.49 24.48 6.25
CA TYR A 138 6.99 24.66 7.62
C TYR A 138 5.94 24.45 8.71
N VAL A 139 4.64 24.50 8.37
CA VAL A 139 3.55 24.36 9.36
C VAL A 139 2.67 23.14 9.06
N ARG A 140 2.07 23.10 7.84
CA ARG A 140 1.04 22.09 7.57
C ARG A 140 1.62 20.69 7.37
N LEU A 141 2.65 20.52 6.55
CA LEU A 141 3.23 19.20 6.28
C LEU A 141 3.84 18.55 7.54
N PRO A 142 4.69 19.24 8.34
CA PRO A 142 5.23 18.63 9.56
C PRO A 142 4.15 18.25 10.57
N THR A 143 3.11 19.08 10.73
CA THR A 143 1.98 18.80 11.64
C THR A 143 1.15 17.64 11.11
N MET A 144 0.79 17.67 9.82
CA MET A 144 0.03 16.60 9.15
C MET A 144 0.73 15.24 9.29
N THR A 145 2.03 15.18 9.04
CA THR A 145 2.78 13.91 9.10
C THR A 145 2.63 13.24 10.47
N ARG A 146 2.70 14.00 11.54
CA ARG A 146 2.50 13.47 12.90
C ARG A 146 1.07 12.97 13.15
N ILE A 147 0.08 13.66 12.59
CA ILE A 147 -1.35 13.29 12.72
C ILE A 147 -1.65 12.03 11.92
N THR A 148 -1.06 11.88 10.74
CA THR A 148 -1.38 10.80 9.80
C THR A 148 -0.59 9.51 10.04
N LEU A 149 0.48 9.53 10.81
CA LEU A 149 1.33 8.36 11.07
C LEU A 149 0.55 7.08 11.43
N PRO A 150 -0.43 7.09 12.38
CA PRO A 150 -1.19 5.88 12.70
C PRO A 150 -2.02 5.34 11.53
N ALA A 151 -2.61 6.24 10.73
CA ALA A 151 -3.37 5.86 9.55
C ALA A 151 -2.47 5.30 8.45
N LEU A 152 -1.28 5.89 8.26
CA LEU A 152 -0.26 5.39 7.32
C LEU A 152 0.20 3.98 7.70
N SER A 153 0.42 3.70 8.98
CA SER A 153 0.81 2.38 9.48
C SER A 153 -0.24 1.31 9.15
N ASN A 154 -1.52 1.61 9.35
CA ASN A 154 -2.61 0.71 9.02
C ASN A 154 -2.71 0.47 7.50
N THR A 155 -2.57 1.53 6.71
CA THR A 155 -2.58 1.45 5.24
C THR A 155 -1.41 0.59 4.74
N PHE A 156 -0.22 0.75 5.31
CA PHE A 156 0.95 -0.05 4.96
C PHE A 156 0.72 -1.56 5.15
N ILE A 157 0.18 -1.95 6.31
CA ILE A 157 -0.10 -3.36 6.61
C ILE A 157 -1.16 -3.93 5.65
N SER A 158 -2.17 -3.14 5.31
CA SER A 158 -3.19 -3.57 4.33
C SER A 158 -2.57 -3.80 2.96
N LEU A 159 -1.77 -2.85 2.47
CA LEU A 159 -1.12 -2.93 1.16
C LEU A 159 -0.10 -4.08 1.08
N PHE A 160 0.61 -4.40 2.18
CA PHE A 160 1.44 -5.60 2.24
C PHE A 160 0.62 -6.87 2.00
N LYS A 161 -0.56 -7.00 2.59
CA LYS A 161 -1.45 -8.15 2.35
C LYS A 161 -2.00 -8.16 0.93
N ASP A 162 -2.27 -7.00 0.37
CA ASP A 162 -2.79 -6.84 -0.99
C ASP A 162 -1.78 -7.29 -2.06
N THR A 163 -0.48 -7.41 -1.73
CA THR A 163 0.52 -7.98 -2.65
C THR A 163 0.19 -9.41 -3.06
N SER A 164 -0.53 -10.17 -2.23
CA SER A 164 -0.99 -11.54 -2.55
C SER A 164 -1.84 -11.61 -3.81
N VAL A 165 -2.50 -10.51 -4.20
CA VAL A 165 -3.29 -10.43 -5.44
C VAL A 165 -2.41 -10.52 -6.68
N ALA A 166 -1.10 -10.24 -6.58
CA ALA A 166 -0.17 -10.35 -7.70
C ALA A 166 -0.04 -11.79 -8.23
N SER A 167 -0.34 -12.78 -7.41
CA SER A 167 -0.33 -14.19 -7.78
C SER A 167 -1.25 -14.51 -8.97
N VAL A 168 -2.35 -13.76 -9.15
CA VAL A 168 -3.33 -14.01 -10.22
C VAL A 168 -2.79 -13.72 -11.64
N ILE A 169 -1.72 -12.91 -11.71
CA ILE A 169 -0.99 -12.62 -12.96
C ILE A 169 0.40 -13.25 -12.95
N SER A 170 0.59 -14.29 -12.15
CA SER A 170 1.83 -15.08 -12.07
C SER A 170 3.08 -14.32 -11.60
N VAL A 171 2.92 -13.28 -10.79
CA VAL A 171 4.05 -12.68 -10.07
C VAL A 171 4.49 -13.66 -8.98
N PRO A 172 5.78 -14.06 -8.92
CA PRO A 172 6.25 -15.13 -8.03
C PRO A 172 6.44 -14.67 -6.57
N GLU A 173 5.44 -13.97 -6.01
CA GLU A 173 5.40 -13.56 -4.61
C GLU A 173 4.91 -14.70 -3.70
N LEU A 174 4.74 -14.44 -2.40
CA LEU A 174 4.47 -15.47 -1.38
C LEU A 174 3.23 -16.31 -1.67
N ALA A 175 2.10 -15.72 -2.07
CA ALA A 175 0.87 -16.48 -2.36
C ALA A 175 1.01 -17.31 -3.64
N TYR A 176 1.74 -16.82 -4.64
CA TYR A 176 2.08 -17.60 -5.82
C TYR A 176 2.99 -18.80 -5.47
N GLY A 177 3.96 -18.60 -4.58
CA GLY A 177 4.79 -19.69 -4.05
C GLY A 177 3.95 -20.78 -3.39
N ALA A 178 2.94 -20.38 -2.60
CA ALA A 178 1.98 -21.29 -1.99
C ALA A 178 1.16 -22.06 -3.03
N GLN A 179 0.63 -21.36 -4.04
CA GLN A 179 -0.12 -22.00 -5.13
C GLN A 179 0.73 -23.02 -5.86
N TRP A 180 1.97 -22.67 -6.21
CA TRP A 180 2.89 -23.55 -6.90
C TRP A 180 3.17 -24.83 -6.10
N ILE A 181 3.46 -24.71 -4.78
CA ILE A 181 3.70 -25.88 -3.92
C ILE A 181 2.45 -26.75 -3.85
N ASN A 182 1.26 -26.13 -3.69
CA ASN A 182 0.00 -26.87 -3.65
C ASN A 182 -0.23 -27.65 -4.94
N PHE A 183 -0.01 -27.05 -6.12
CA PHE A 183 -0.19 -27.75 -7.41
C PHE A 183 0.77 -28.93 -7.59
N ASN A 184 1.98 -28.85 -7.03
CA ASN A 184 2.99 -29.91 -7.18
C ASN A 184 2.91 -30.98 -6.09
N THR A 185 2.29 -30.71 -4.94
CA THR A 185 2.29 -31.62 -3.78
C THR A 185 0.91 -32.05 -3.32
N PHE A 186 -0.15 -31.35 -3.76
CA PHE A 186 -1.54 -31.52 -3.30
C PHE A 186 -1.70 -31.38 -1.77
N ARG A 187 -0.83 -30.56 -1.12
CA ARG A 187 -0.79 -30.30 0.32
C ARG A 187 -1.36 -28.94 0.68
N ILE A 188 -2.65 -28.73 0.35
CA ILE A 188 -3.29 -27.42 0.49
C ILE A 188 -3.29 -26.93 1.95
N VAL A 189 -3.62 -27.80 2.91
CA VAL A 189 -3.75 -27.42 4.32
C VAL A 189 -2.39 -26.99 4.89
N GLU A 190 -1.36 -27.80 4.69
CA GLU A 190 -0.03 -27.56 5.22
C GLU A 190 0.58 -26.30 4.64
N VAL A 191 0.51 -26.10 3.30
CA VAL A 191 1.13 -24.93 2.67
C VAL A 191 0.44 -23.64 3.10
N TYR A 192 -0.91 -23.61 3.14
CA TYR A 192 -1.59 -22.38 3.53
C TYR A 192 -1.50 -22.09 5.03
N LEU A 193 -1.33 -23.11 5.89
CA LEU A 193 -1.00 -22.90 7.31
C LEU A 193 0.36 -22.22 7.46
N VAL A 194 1.39 -22.70 6.76
CA VAL A 194 2.74 -22.11 6.80
C VAL A 194 2.70 -20.66 6.27
N VAL A 195 2.09 -20.45 5.11
CA VAL A 195 2.01 -19.13 4.48
C VAL A 195 1.19 -18.14 5.33
N THR A 196 0.10 -18.58 5.94
CA THR A 196 -0.65 -17.77 6.90
C THR A 196 0.23 -17.36 8.08
N GLY A 197 1.02 -18.30 8.62
CA GLY A 197 2.01 -18.00 9.66
C GLY A 197 3.03 -16.95 9.19
N MET A 198 3.55 -17.07 7.97
CA MET A 198 4.51 -16.11 7.40
C MET A 198 3.88 -14.71 7.26
N TYR A 199 2.66 -14.58 6.73
CA TYR A 199 1.95 -13.30 6.66
C TYR A 199 1.68 -12.70 8.04
N LEU A 200 1.28 -13.52 9.02
CA LEU A 200 1.03 -13.06 10.39
C LEU A 200 2.31 -12.54 11.04
N VAL A 201 3.39 -13.33 11.04
CA VAL A 201 4.67 -12.94 11.65
C VAL A 201 5.20 -11.66 11.00
N THR A 202 5.22 -11.59 9.68
CA THR A 202 5.69 -10.41 8.94
C THR A 202 4.79 -9.21 9.21
N GLY A 203 3.47 -9.38 9.15
CA GLY A 203 2.51 -8.30 9.42
C GLY A 203 2.65 -7.73 10.85
N TYR A 204 2.83 -8.60 11.87
CA TYR A 204 3.09 -8.14 13.22
C TYR A 204 4.46 -7.47 13.37
N THR A 205 5.50 -7.98 12.70
CA THR A 205 6.82 -7.35 12.69
C THR A 205 6.75 -5.93 12.13
N ILE A 206 6.07 -5.74 11.00
CA ILE A 206 5.81 -4.43 10.41
C ILE A 206 5.02 -3.55 11.38
N LEU A 207 3.94 -4.08 11.99
CA LEU A 207 3.11 -3.34 12.94
C LEU A 207 3.91 -2.84 14.15
N PHE A 208 4.73 -3.70 14.76
CA PHE A 208 5.54 -3.31 15.90
C PHE A 208 6.61 -2.29 15.52
N GLY A 209 7.26 -2.45 14.37
CA GLY A 209 8.22 -1.48 13.85
C GLY A 209 7.60 -0.10 13.63
N LEU A 210 6.43 -0.05 12.98
CA LEU A 210 5.70 1.19 12.73
C LEU A 210 5.20 1.84 14.03
N ARG A 211 4.67 1.06 14.98
CA ARG A 211 4.26 1.58 16.30
C ARG A 211 5.44 2.13 17.11
N ALA A 212 6.63 1.54 16.99
CA ALA A 212 7.83 2.08 17.62
C ALA A 212 8.21 3.44 17.02
N LEU A 213 8.08 3.56 15.70
CA LEU A 213 8.28 4.83 14.99
C LEU A 213 7.23 5.89 15.42
N GLU A 214 5.96 5.52 15.48
CA GLU A 214 4.87 6.39 15.96
C GLU A 214 5.14 6.96 17.35
N ARG A 215 5.59 6.12 18.29
CA ARG A 215 5.92 6.55 19.67
C ARG A 215 7.01 7.62 19.71
N LYS A 216 8.01 7.50 18.82
CA LYS A 216 9.13 8.46 18.73
C LYS A 216 8.68 9.84 18.21
N PHE A 217 7.62 9.89 17.39
CA PHE A 217 7.09 11.12 16.80
C PHE A 217 5.83 11.66 17.51
N LYS A 218 5.31 10.93 18.52
CA LYS A 218 4.20 11.42 19.34
C LYS A 218 4.66 12.62 20.14
N VAL A 219 4.04 13.77 19.89
CA VAL A 219 4.18 14.94 20.76
C VAL A 219 3.27 14.69 21.97
N GLU A 220 3.85 14.68 23.17
CA GLU A 220 3.08 14.76 24.40
C GLU A 220 2.19 16.01 24.33
N ARG A 221 0.89 15.80 24.59
CA ARG A 221 -0.10 16.88 24.67
C ARG A 221 -0.03 17.55 26.01
#